data_d61f96ed033c3b36907faedbed3e3a2d
#
_entry.id   d61f96ed033c3b36907faedbed3e3a2d
#
_cell.length_a   1.000
_cell.length_b   1.000
_cell.length_c   1.000
_cell.angle_alpha   90.00
_cell.angle_beta   90.00
_cell.angle_gamma   90.00
#
_symmetry.space_group_name_H-M   'P 1'
#
loop_
_entity.id
_entity.type
_entity.pdbx_description
1 polymer ?
#
loop_
_entity_poly.entity_id
_entity_poly.type
_entity_poly.pdbx_seq_one_letter_code
_entity_poly.pdbx_strand_id
1 'polypeptide(L)'
;MFNVHASGGSEMLKTTMEGVRETCSQENLPLPMVIGVTILTSFDEAGIARVGFKDNIQNTALGLAELCQEAGLAGVVCSPHEVTAIKERCGQNFITVCPGIRPAWAAVGDQKRITTPADAIKIGVDYMVVGRPITKAENVREAALKVIAEIKGGNENGIN
;
A
#
# COMPACT_ATOMS: atom_id res chain seq x y z
N MET A 1 6.53 -0.40 11.77
CA MET A 1 5.40 -0.82 10.90
C MET A 1 5.54 -2.30 10.59
N PHE A 2 4.44 -3.06 10.63
CA PHE A 2 4.35 -4.43 10.10
C PHE A 2 2.97 -4.66 9.48
N ASN A 3 2.79 -5.75 8.75
CA ASN A 3 1.56 -6.02 8.05
C ASN A 3 0.99 -7.41 8.37
N VAL A 4 -0.34 -7.52 8.23
CA VAL A 4 -1.11 -8.76 8.23
C VAL A 4 -1.98 -8.81 6.98
N HIS A 5 -2.46 -10.00 6.57
CA HIS A 5 -3.38 -10.08 5.44
C HIS A 5 -4.82 -9.80 5.89
N ALA A 6 -5.48 -8.82 5.25
CA ALA A 6 -6.85 -8.44 5.57
C ALA A 6 -7.87 -9.57 5.35
N SER A 7 -7.58 -10.49 4.42
CA SER A 7 -8.36 -11.70 4.15
C SER A 7 -8.42 -12.69 5.33
N GLY A 8 -7.64 -12.47 6.39
CA GLY A 8 -7.77 -13.20 7.66
C GLY A 8 -9.06 -12.90 8.41
N GLY A 9 -9.79 -11.83 8.02
CA GLY A 9 -11.09 -11.46 8.55
C GLY A 9 -11.04 -10.66 9.85
N SER A 10 -12.21 -10.14 10.23
CA SER A 10 -12.38 -9.21 11.35
C SER A 10 -11.80 -9.69 12.67
N GLU A 11 -12.04 -10.97 12.99
CA GLU A 11 -11.58 -11.57 14.25
C GLU A 11 -10.06 -11.56 14.35
N MET A 12 -9.37 -12.05 13.32
CA MET A 12 -7.91 -12.06 13.27
C MET A 12 -7.34 -10.65 13.37
N LEU A 13 -7.93 -9.68 12.67
CA LEU A 13 -7.46 -8.30 12.67
C LEU A 13 -7.62 -7.65 14.05
N LYS A 14 -8.76 -7.84 14.71
CA LYS A 14 -9.02 -7.33 16.08
C LYS A 14 -8.08 -7.95 17.10
N THR A 15 -7.96 -9.28 17.11
CA THR A 15 -7.04 -10.00 18.01
C THR A 15 -5.59 -9.57 17.80
N THR A 16 -5.18 -9.31 16.55
CA THR A 16 -3.86 -8.75 16.28
C THR A 16 -3.67 -7.39 16.96
N MET A 17 -4.64 -6.49 16.81
CA MET A 17 -4.55 -5.15 17.41
C MET A 17 -4.58 -5.18 18.93
N GLU A 18 -5.37 -6.08 19.54
CA GLU A 18 -5.41 -6.30 20.99
C GLU A 18 -4.06 -6.77 21.51
N GLY A 19 -3.49 -7.83 20.92
CA GLY A 19 -2.18 -8.35 21.32
C GLY A 19 -1.04 -7.34 21.16
N VAL A 20 -1.06 -6.55 20.09
CA VAL A 20 -0.08 -5.48 19.87
C VAL A 20 -0.18 -4.40 20.94
N ARG A 21 -1.40 -3.95 21.27
CA ARG A 21 -1.62 -2.93 22.32
C ARG A 21 -1.22 -3.44 23.70
N GLU A 22 -1.59 -4.67 24.02
CA GLU A 22 -1.24 -5.31 25.28
C GLU A 22 0.27 -5.41 25.44
N THR A 23 0.98 -5.99 24.47
CA THR A 23 2.43 -6.13 24.50
C THR A 23 3.13 -4.78 24.61
N CYS A 24 2.73 -3.79 23.78
CA CYS A 24 3.33 -2.46 23.85
C CYS A 24 3.11 -1.78 25.21
N SER A 25 1.93 -1.98 25.81
CA SER A 25 1.64 -1.45 27.15
C SER A 25 2.49 -2.12 28.24
N GLN A 26 2.62 -3.45 28.20
CA GLN A 26 3.40 -4.22 29.18
C GLN A 26 4.88 -3.90 29.12
N GLU A 27 5.43 -3.76 27.90
CA GLU A 27 6.85 -3.53 27.64
C GLU A 27 7.22 -2.04 27.54
N ASN A 28 6.26 -1.12 27.76
CA ASN A 28 6.44 0.32 27.61
C ASN A 28 7.02 0.72 26.25
N LEU A 29 6.53 0.09 25.16
CA LEU A 29 6.95 0.32 23.79
C LEU A 29 5.98 1.25 23.04
N PRO A 30 6.46 2.04 22.07
CA PRO A 30 5.58 2.79 21.19
C PRO A 30 4.75 1.86 20.30
N LEU A 31 3.46 2.19 20.13
CA LEU A 31 2.57 1.42 19.28
C LEU A 31 3.04 1.48 17.81
N PRO A 32 3.36 0.34 17.16
CA PRO A 32 3.73 0.32 15.75
C PRO A 32 2.50 0.54 14.86
N MET A 33 2.72 1.06 13.66
CA MET A 33 1.69 1.05 12.63
C MET A 33 1.46 -0.39 12.16
N VAL A 34 0.25 -0.91 12.36
CA VAL A 34 -0.21 -2.20 11.80
C VAL A 34 -1.03 -1.89 10.57
N ILE A 35 -0.72 -2.51 9.45
CA ILE A 35 -1.40 -2.31 8.16
C ILE A 35 -1.91 -3.64 7.60
N GLY A 36 -3.05 -3.61 6.89
CA GLY A 36 -3.65 -4.78 6.28
C GLY A 36 -3.29 -4.91 4.80
N VAL A 37 -2.79 -6.06 4.35
CA VAL A 37 -2.63 -6.33 2.91
C VAL A 37 -4.00 -6.64 2.33
N THR A 38 -4.46 -5.84 1.37
CA THR A 38 -5.72 -6.04 0.65
C THR A 38 -5.54 -7.06 -0.48
N ILE A 39 -5.58 -6.63 -1.73
CA ILE A 39 -5.37 -7.47 -2.91
C ILE A 39 -3.99 -7.21 -3.49
N LEU A 40 -3.25 -8.29 -3.79
CA LEU A 40 -1.93 -8.18 -4.40
C LEU A 40 -2.02 -7.56 -5.80
N THR A 41 -1.12 -6.63 -6.11
CA THR A 41 -1.08 -5.93 -7.41
C THR A 41 -0.80 -6.85 -8.62
N SER A 42 -0.41 -8.11 -8.37
CA SER A 42 -0.22 -9.14 -9.39
C SER A 42 -1.50 -9.85 -9.80
N PHE A 43 -2.59 -9.73 -9.04
CA PHE A 43 -3.88 -10.31 -9.42
C PHE A 43 -4.54 -9.52 -10.56
N ASP A 44 -5.22 -10.27 -11.42
CA ASP A 44 -6.26 -9.81 -12.33
C ASP A 44 -7.63 -10.33 -11.86
N GLU A 45 -8.71 -9.94 -12.54
CA GLU A 45 -10.07 -10.32 -12.17
C GLU A 45 -10.28 -11.85 -12.17
N ALA A 46 -9.64 -12.56 -13.08
CA ALA A 46 -9.71 -14.02 -13.12
C ALA A 46 -8.96 -14.64 -11.92
N GLY A 47 -7.84 -14.05 -11.54
CA GLY A 47 -7.02 -14.49 -10.40
C GLY A 47 -7.76 -14.36 -9.08
N ILE A 48 -8.41 -13.23 -8.81
CA ILE A 48 -9.14 -13.05 -7.55
C ILE A 48 -10.37 -13.95 -7.47
N ALA A 49 -11.06 -14.21 -8.58
CA ALA A 49 -12.18 -15.14 -8.63
C ALA A 49 -11.75 -16.57 -8.29
N ARG A 50 -10.56 -17.02 -8.77
CA ARG A 50 -10.02 -18.36 -8.46
C ARG A 50 -9.69 -18.58 -6.99
N VAL A 51 -9.35 -17.51 -6.25
CA VAL A 51 -9.10 -17.60 -4.80
C VAL A 51 -10.36 -17.34 -3.96
N GLY A 52 -11.52 -17.22 -4.61
CA GLY A 52 -12.82 -17.26 -3.95
C GLY A 52 -13.46 -15.89 -3.69
N PHE A 53 -12.87 -14.79 -4.12
CA PHE A 53 -13.53 -13.48 -4.06
C PHE A 53 -14.60 -13.37 -5.15
N LYS A 54 -15.76 -12.83 -4.79
CA LYS A 54 -16.93 -12.73 -5.69
C LYS A 54 -17.03 -11.39 -6.41
N ASP A 55 -16.49 -10.34 -5.79
CA ASP A 55 -16.49 -8.99 -6.32
C ASP A 55 -15.25 -8.72 -7.18
N ASN A 56 -15.28 -7.62 -7.95
CA ASN A 56 -14.12 -7.14 -8.69
C ASN A 56 -12.99 -6.70 -7.74
N ILE A 57 -11.79 -6.53 -8.27
CA ILE A 57 -10.59 -6.17 -7.50
C ILE A 57 -10.83 -4.92 -6.66
N GLN A 58 -11.39 -3.86 -7.26
CA GLN A 58 -11.57 -2.58 -6.60
C GLN A 58 -12.52 -2.67 -5.41
N ASN A 59 -13.69 -3.29 -5.57
CA ASN A 59 -14.66 -3.46 -4.50
C ASN A 59 -14.13 -4.38 -3.39
N THR A 60 -13.43 -5.44 -3.77
CA THR A 60 -12.80 -6.35 -2.81
C THR A 60 -11.73 -5.64 -1.99
N ALA A 61 -10.85 -4.88 -2.63
CA ALA A 61 -9.81 -4.12 -1.94
C ALA A 61 -10.40 -3.08 -0.99
N LEU A 62 -11.47 -2.38 -1.42
CA LEU A 62 -12.17 -1.40 -0.60
C LEU A 62 -12.85 -2.04 0.63
N GLY A 63 -13.57 -3.14 0.45
CA GLY A 63 -14.17 -3.87 1.57
C GLY A 63 -13.14 -4.40 2.58
N LEU A 64 -11.99 -4.88 2.10
CA LEU A 64 -10.88 -5.29 2.96
C LEU A 64 -10.23 -4.10 3.69
N ALA A 65 -10.18 -2.92 3.07
CA ALA A 65 -9.70 -1.70 3.72
C ALA A 65 -10.65 -1.25 4.84
N GLU A 66 -11.97 -1.32 4.62
CA GLU A 66 -12.97 -1.04 5.65
C GLU A 66 -12.82 -1.99 6.86
N LEU A 67 -12.67 -3.30 6.61
CA LEU A 67 -12.41 -4.27 7.69
C LEU A 67 -11.16 -3.93 8.51
N CYS A 68 -10.09 -3.49 7.85
CA CYS A 68 -8.86 -3.05 8.53
C CYS A 68 -9.11 -1.80 9.38
N GLN A 69 -9.85 -0.82 8.87
CA GLN A 69 -10.21 0.38 9.60
C GLN A 69 -11.06 0.07 10.83
N GLU A 70 -12.10 -0.75 10.67
CA GLU A 70 -13.00 -1.16 11.76
C GLU A 70 -12.26 -1.92 12.87
N ALA A 71 -11.24 -2.69 12.52
CA ALA A 71 -10.38 -3.38 13.47
C ALA A 71 -9.33 -2.46 14.14
N GLY A 72 -9.23 -1.20 13.70
CA GLY A 72 -8.31 -0.20 14.25
C GLY A 72 -6.88 -0.29 13.75
N LEU A 73 -6.66 -0.84 12.55
CA LEU A 73 -5.37 -0.78 11.86
C LEU A 73 -5.10 0.65 11.37
N ALA A 74 -3.82 0.98 11.22
CA ALA A 74 -3.40 2.31 10.78
C ALA A 74 -3.60 2.56 9.29
N GLY A 75 -3.73 1.50 8.49
CA GLY A 75 -3.85 1.61 7.04
C GLY A 75 -3.78 0.27 6.32
N VAL A 76 -3.53 0.32 5.03
CA VAL A 76 -3.47 -0.85 4.15
C VAL A 76 -2.31 -0.82 3.16
N VAL A 77 -1.92 -2.02 2.69
CA VAL A 77 -1.16 -2.19 1.46
C VAL A 77 -2.16 -2.39 0.33
N CYS A 78 -2.10 -1.54 -0.69
CA CYS A 78 -3.05 -1.52 -1.81
C CYS A 78 -2.37 -1.09 -3.12
N SER A 79 -3.07 -1.24 -4.23
CA SER A 79 -2.63 -0.66 -5.51
C SER A 79 -2.78 0.87 -5.49
N PRO A 80 -1.90 1.64 -6.17
CA PRO A 80 -2.11 3.07 -6.38
C PRO A 80 -3.48 3.43 -6.98
N HIS A 81 -4.05 2.53 -7.80
CA HIS A 81 -5.37 2.72 -8.42
C HIS A 81 -6.55 2.69 -7.42
N GLU A 82 -6.34 2.18 -6.22
CA GLU A 82 -7.35 2.04 -5.18
C GLU A 82 -7.29 3.17 -4.15
N VAL A 83 -6.19 3.94 -4.11
CA VAL A 83 -5.89 4.94 -3.07
C VAL A 83 -6.99 5.98 -2.93
N THR A 84 -7.43 6.58 -4.03
CA THR A 84 -8.49 7.62 -3.99
C THR A 84 -9.76 7.09 -3.33
N ALA A 85 -10.25 5.93 -3.78
CA ALA A 85 -11.47 5.32 -3.23
C ALA A 85 -11.30 4.92 -1.74
N ILE A 86 -10.12 4.41 -1.37
CA ILE A 86 -9.81 4.08 0.02
C ILE A 86 -9.76 5.34 0.89
N LYS A 87 -9.11 6.43 0.43
CA LYS A 87 -9.05 7.69 1.15
C LYS A 87 -10.44 8.35 1.31
N GLU A 88 -11.29 8.25 0.29
CA GLU A 88 -12.68 8.73 0.35
C GLU A 88 -13.51 7.95 1.36
N ARG A 89 -13.32 6.63 1.43
CA ARG A 89 -14.14 5.74 2.26
C ARG A 89 -13.64 5.63 3.70
N CYS A 90 -12.32 5.48 3.87
CA CYS A 90 -11.69 5.28 5.17
C CYS A 90 -11.11 6.58 5.77
N GLY A 91 -11.18 7.70 5.06
CA GLY A 91 -10.66 8.99 5.51
C GLY A 91 -9.22 9.26 5.10
N GLN A 92 -8.86 10.54 5.02
CA GLN A 92 -7.57 11.00 4.51
C GLN A 92 -6.37 10.56 5.36
N ASN A 93 -6.57 10.31 6.65
CA ASN A 93 -5.54 9.86 7.58
C ASN A 93 -5.30 8.34 7.55
N PHE A 94 -6.12 7.57 6.83
CA PHE A 94 -5.93 6.12 6.72
C PHE A 94 -4.77 5.84 5.75
N ILE A 95 -3.70 5.25 6.27
CA ILE A 95 -2.41 5.12 5.58
C ILE A 95 -2.50 4.16 4.40
N THR A 96 -1.92 4.55 3.28
CA THR A 96 -1.77 3.72 2.08
C THR A 96 -0.30 3.43 1.79
N VAL A 97 0.03 2.14 1.69
CA VAL A 97 1.35 1.64 1.32
C VAL A 97 1.24 0.96 -0.04
N CYS A 98 1.84 1.54 -1.07
CA CYS A 98 1.65 1.11 -2.45
C CYS A 98 2.91 0.46 -3.03
N PRO A 99 2.90 -0.86 -3.24
CA PRO A 99 3.89 -1.54 -4.06
C PRO A 99 3.59 -1.36 -5.56
N GLY A 100 4.52 -1.83 -6.39
CA GLY A 100 4.33 -1.77 -7.85
C GLY A 100 4.67 -0.43 -8.48
N ILE A 101 5.22 0.49 -7.71
CA ILE A 101 5.69 1.79 -8.22
C ILE A 101 6.91 1.58 -9.11
N ARG A 102 6.90 2.23 -10.27
CA ARG A 102 7.96 2.16 -11.27
C ARG A 102 8.37 3.55 -11.73
N PRO A 103 9.62 3.98 -11.49
CA PRO A 103 10.14 5.22 -12.03
C PRO A 103 10.04 5.27 -13.57
N ALA A 104 9.86 6.45 -14.13
CA ALA A 104 9.69 6.66 -15.57
C ALA A 104 10.88 6.13 -16.41
N TRP A 105 12.08 6.14 -15.84
CA TRP A 105 13.32 5.64 -16.48
C TRP A 105 13.52 4.12 -16.34
N ALA A 106 12.72 3.42 -15.55
CA ALA A 106 12.87 1.98 -15.35
C ALA A 106 12.11 1.19 -16.43
N ALA A 107 12.70 0.08 -16.90
CA ALA A 107 12.05 -0.79 -17.87
C ALA A 107 10.68 -1.28 -17.40
N VAL A 108 9.73 -1.33 -18.33
CA VAL A 108 8.31 -1.66 -18.07
C VAL A 108 8.14 -3.07 -17.47
N GLY A 109 8.97 -4.04 -17.83
CA GLY A 109 8.93 -5.41 -17.31
C GLY A 109 7.57 -6.08 -17.47
N ASP A 110 7.17 -6.87 -16.47
CA ASP A 110 5.95 -7.68 -16.44
C ASP A 110 4.70 -6.96 -15.89
N GLN A 111 4.80 -5.69 -15.50
CA GLN A 111 3.68 -4.94 -14.93
C GLN A 111 2.81 -4.29 -16.00
N LYS A 112 1.53 -4.64 -16.02
CA LYS A 112 0.54 -4.14 -16.97
C LYS A 112 0.03 -2.73 -16.64
N ARG A 113 0.16 -2.29 -15.38
CA ARG A 113 -0.29 -0.99 -14.88
C ARG A 113 0.84 -0.34 -14.10
N ILE A 114 1.42 0.72 -14.65
CA ILE A 114 2.57 1.40 -14.08
C ILE A 114 2.10 2.72 -13.48
N THR A 115 2.45 2.95 -12.23
CA THR A 115 2.34 4.25 -11.58
C THR A 115 3.75 4.74 -11.29
N THR A 116 4.08 5.94 -11.75
CA THR A 116 5.38 6.55 -11.46
C THR A 116 5.41 7.11 -10.03
N PRO A 117 6.59 7.31 -9.42
CA PRO A 117 6.70 8.01 -8.14
C PRO A 117 6.01 9.38 -8.14
N ALA A 118 6.19 10.16 -9.21
CA ALA A 118 5.55 11.47 -9.36
C ALA A 118 4.00 11.37 -9.40
N ASP A 119 3.45 10.39 -10.11
CA ASP A 119 2.01 10.17 -10.15
C ASP A 119 1.46 9.64 -8.82
N ALA A 120 2.22 8.78 -8.14
CA ALA A 120 1.83 8.28 -6.83
C ALA A 120 1.70 9.42 -5.79
N ILE A 121 2.59 10.43 -5.83
CA ILE A 121 2.45 11.65 -5.02
C ILE A 121 1.15 12.40 -5.33
N LYS A 122 0.84 12.62 -6.61
CA LYS A 122 -0.40 13.32 -7.01
C LYS A 122 -1.66 12.59 -6.58
N ILE A 123 -1.63 11.25 -6.57
CA ILE A 123 -2.74 10.41 -6.10
C ILE A 123 -2.92 10.48 -4.58
N GLY A 124 -1.87 10.86 -3.83
CA GLY A 124 -1.89 10.92 -2.37
C GLY A 124 -1.45 9.61 -1.69
N VAL A 125 -0.58 8.83 -2.32
CA VAL A 125 0.06 7.66 -1.70
C VAL A 125 0.95 8.11 -0.54
N ASP A 126 0.77 7.52 0.65
CA ASP A 126 1.58 7.88 1.82
C ASP A 126 2.97 7.22 1.80
N TYR A 127 3.03 5.95 1.43
CA TYR A 127 4.28 5.18 1.36
C TYR A 127 4.38 4.40 0.06
N MET A 128 5.51 4.53 -0.63
CA MET A 128 5.81 3.83 -1.87
C MET A 128 6.79 2.68 -1.61
N VAL A 129 6.51 1.51 -2.20
CA VAL A 129 7.44 0.38 -2.20
C VAL A 129 8.04 0.25 -3.59
N VAL A 130 9.32 0.60 -3.72
CA VAL A 130 10.07 0.50 -4.97
C VAL A 130 11.12 -0.60 -4.84
N GLY A 131 10.90 -1.72 -5.52
CA GLY A 131 11.76 -2.90 -5.45
C GLY A 131 12.78 -2.96 -6.59
N ARG A 132 12.52 -3.80 -7.60
CA ARG A 132 13.42 -4.14 -8.71
C ARG A 132 14.13 -2.96 -9.41
N PRO A 133 13.50 -1.80 -9.63
CA PRO A 133 14.17 -0.63 -10.21
C PRO A 133 15.41 -0.19 -9.41
N ILE A 134 15.40 -0.39 -8.11
CA ILE A 134 16.53 -0.09 -7.22
C ILE A 134 17.42 -1.33 -7.06
N THR A 135 16.83 -2.46 -6.65
CA THR A 135 17.60 -3.65 -6.20
C THR A 135 18.32 -4.39 -7.33
N LYS A 136 17.90 -4.20 -8.59
CA LYS A 136 18.52 -4.79 -9.80
C LYS A 136 19.35 -3.78 -10.60
N ALA A 137 19.51 -2.54 -10.14
CA ALA A 137 20.36 -1.55 -10.77
C ALA A 137 21.84 -1.87 -10.54
N GLU A 138 22.70 -1.56 -11.51
CA GLU A 138 24.15 -1.68 -11.34
C GLU A 138 24.65 -0.82 -10.17
N ASN A 139 24.10 0.38 -10.03
CA ASN A 139 24.34 1.28 -8.90
C ASN A 139 23.05 1.52 -8.12
N VAL A 140 22.84 0.73 -7.06
CA VAL A 140 21.66 0.75 -6.20
C VAL A 140 21.44 2.14 -5.56
N ARG A 141 22.52 2.79 -5.11
CA ARG A 141 22.47 4.11 -4.48
C ARG A 141 22.02 5.18 -5.48
N GLU A 142 22.58 5.19 -6.67
CA GLU A 142 22.21 6.13 -7.72
C GLU A 142 20.75 5.93 -8.15
N ALA A 143 20.30 4.70 -8.32
CA ALA A 143 18.93 4.38 -8.63
C ALA A 143 17.96 4.87 -7.54
N ALA A 144 18.29 4.69 -6.27
CA ALA A 144 17.48 5.21 -5.17
C ALA A 144 17.41 6.73 -5.17
N LEU A 145 18.52 7.43 -5.44
CA LEU A 145 18.55 8.89 -5.54
C LEU A 145 17.71 9.40 -6.72
N LYS A 146 17.70 8.72 -7.86
CA LYS A 146 16.83 9.03 -9.00
C LYS A 146 15.34 8.91 -8.64
N VAL A 147 14.96 7.87 -7.88
CA VAL A 147 13.59 7.73 -7.37
C VAL A 147 13.21 8.91 -6.46
N ILE A 148 14.10 9.29 -5.53
CA ILE A 148 13.87 10.43 -4.63
C ILE A 148 13.73 11.75 -5.41
N ALA A 149 14.52 11.94 -6.46
CA ALA A 149 14.43 13.12 -7.33
C ALA A 149 13.06 13.17 -8.05
N GLU A 150 12.57 12.04 -8.55
CA GLU A 150 11.27 11.94 -9.21
C GLU A 150 10.10 12.23 -8.24
N ILE A 151 10.20 11.76 -6.98
CA ILE A 151 9.24 12.07 -5.91
C ILE A 151 9.21 13.59 -5.64
N LYS A 152 10.37 14.25 -5.54
CA LYS A 152 10.46 15.69 -5.30
C LYS A 152 9.89 16.51 -6.47
N GLY A 153 10.21 16.14 -7.71
CA GLY A 153 9.65 16.79 -8.89
C GLY A 153 8.13 16.63 -9.01
N GLY A 154 7.57 15.54 -8.50
CA GLY A 154 6.12 15.34 -8.40
C GLY A 154 5.43 16.32 -7.43
N ASN A 155 6.11 16.70 -6.34
CA ASN A 155 5.60 17.67 -5.38
C ASN A 155 5.59 19.13 -5.91
N GLU A 156 6.58 19.52 -6.73
CA GLU A 156 6.67 20.88 -7.27
C GLU A 156 5.57 21.19 -8.29
N ASN A 157 5.02 20.19 -8.96
CA ASN A 157 3.95 20.32 -9.95
C ASN A 157 2.52 20.16 -9.36
N GLY A 158 2.40 19.94 -8.06
CA GLY A 158 1.12 19.71 -7.36
C GLY A 158 0.59 20.88 -6.54
N ILE A 159 1.31 22.02 -6.52
CA ILE A 159 0.90 23.24 -5.80
C ILE A 159 0.64 24.33 -6.86
N ASN A 160 -0.56 24.35 -7.41
CA ASN A 160 -1.19 25.52 -8.04
C ASN A 160 -2.67 25.53 -7.65
#